data_2929e066f08c1c2b7ce1533eeb61a048
#
_entry.id   2929e066f08c1c2b7ce1533eeb61a048
#
_cell.length_a   1.000
_cell.length_b   1.000
_cell.length_c   1.000
_cell.angle_alpha   90.00
_cell.angle_beta   90.00
_cell.angle_gamma   90.00
#
_symmetry.space_group_name_H-M   'P 1'
#
loop_
_entity.id
_entity.type
_entity.pdbx_description
1 polymer ?
#
loop_
_entity_poly.entity_id
_entity_poly.type
_entity_poly.pdbx_seq_one_letter_code
_entity_poly.pdbx_strand_id
1 'polypeptide(L)'
;MITIHQFPFLFGCHHNPRILYASTWRVQRTSHSLSSGGEGSDLWKSVDSGESWIKISKNNGFPTGTIGVIGVTVSPVNSERVWAIVENQEKGGVYRSDDGGENWLYTNSSRSLRQRAWYYSKIYADTQDIDGVYVMNVSYHF
;
A
#
# COMPACT_ATOMS: atom_id res chain seq x y z
N MET A 1 -20.47 5.44 17.09
CA MET A 1 -19.13 5.29 16.47
C MET A 1 -19.07 3.98 15.70
N ILE A 2 -18.64 4.03 14.46
CA ILE A 2 -18.54 2.86 13.57
C ILE A 2 -17.08 2.62 13.26
N THR A 3 -16.61 1.40 13.49
CA THR A 3 -15.28 0.95 13.08
C THR A 3 -15.44 0.01 11.89
N ILE A 4 -14.77 0.32 10.79
CA ILE A 4 -14.88 -0.44 9.55
C ILE A 4 -13.48 -0.93 9.16
N HIS A 5 -13.40 -2.23 8.80
CA HIS A 5 -12.24 -2.81 8.16
C HIS A 5 -12.57 -2.97 6.68
N GLN A 6 -11.78 -2.36 5.83
CA GLN A 6 -11.98 -2.38 4.39
C GLN A 6 -10.76 -2.98 3.69
N PHE A 7 -11.00 -3.50 2.48
CA PHE A 7 -9.97 -3.96 1.55
C PHE A 7 -9.87 -2.95 0.41
N PRO A 8 -9.25 -1.76 0.62
CA PRO A 8 -9.25 -0.72 -0.39
C PRO A 8 -8.45 -1.10 -1.64
N PHE A 9 -7.50 -2.04 -1.52
CA PHE A 9 -6.66 -2.45 -2.64
C PHE A 9 -6.48 -3.96 -2.67
N LEU A 10 -6.73 -4.52 -3.85
CA LEU A 10 -6.37 -5.89 -4.20
C LEU A 10 -5.65 -5.84 -5.54
N PHE A 11 -4.42 -6.34 -5.59
CA PHE A 11 -3.60 -6.28 -6.79
C PHE A 11 -3.00 -7.65 -7.11
N GLY A 12 -3.20 -8.10 -8.35
CA GLY A 12 -2.64 -9.34 -8.86
C GLY A 12 -1.31 -9.11 -9.59
N CYS A 13 -0.38 -10.05 -9.45
CA CYS A 13 0.85 -10.03 -10.21
C CYS A 13 0.60 -10.42 -11.67
N HIS A 14 1.11 -9.62 -12.61
CA HIS A 14 0.93 -9.87 -14.06
C HIS A 14 1.60 -11.16 -14.54
N HIS A 15 2.70 -11.56 -13.91
CA HIS A 15 3.48 -12.73 -14.32
C HIS A 15 3.01 -14.03 -13.68
N ASN A 16 2.30 -13.93 -12.57
CA ASN A 16 1.79 -15.10 -11.85
C ASN A 16 0.45 -14.77 -11.18
N PRO A 17 -0.67 -15.27 -11.73
CA PRO A 17 -2.00 -14.94 -11.20
C PRO A 17 -2.28 -15.53 -9.81
N ARG A 18 -1.42 -16.41 -9.31
CA ARG A 18 -1.54 -16.96 -7.95
C ARG A 18 -1.01 -16.00 -6.89
N ILE A 19 -0.19 -15.02 -7.26
CA ILE A 19 0.37 -14.04 -6.34
C ILE A 19 -0.54 -12.82 -6.29
N LEU A 20 -1.07 -12.53 -5.10
CA LEU A 20 -1.96 -11.40 -4.85
C LEU A 20 -1.42 -10.57 -3.68
N TYR A 21 -1.64 -9.27 -3.76
CA TYR A 21 -1.37 -8.32 -2.68
C TYR A 21 -2.67 -7.63 -2.31
N ALA A 22 -2.96 -7.55 -1.02
CA ALA A 22 -4.15 -6.88 -0.52
C ALA A 22 -3.81 -6.01 0.67
N SER A 23 -4.43 -4.86 0.75
CA SER A 23 -4.36 -4.02 1.94
C SER A 23 -5.68 -4.05 2.70
N THR A 24 -5.57 -4.01 4.02
CA THR A 24 -6.71 -3.78 4.90
C THR A 24 -6.58 -2.41 5.53
N TRP A 25 -7.70 -1.77 5.77
CA TRP A 25 -7.75 -0.42 6.33
C TRP A 25 -8.77 -0.37 7.45
N ARG A 26 -8.30 0.00 8.63
CA ARG A 26 -9.17 0.31 9.74
C ARG A 26 -9.53 1.79 9.70
N VAL A 27 -10.81 2.08 9.65
CA VAL A 27 -11.35 3.45 9.68
C VAL A 27 -12.45 3.53 10.71
N GLN A 28 -12.44 4.58 11.53
CA GLN A 28 -13.50 4.89 12.47
C GLN A 28 -14.16 6.20 12.05
N ARG A 29 -15.46 6.19 11.96
CA ARG A 29 -16.24 7.36 11.59
C ARG A 29 -17.31 7.64 12.64
N THR A 30 -17.35 8.89 13.11
CA THR A 30 -18.42 9.41 13.93
C THR A 30 -19.16 10.53 13.17
N SER A 31 -20.25 11.05 13.72
CA SER A 31 -20.93 12.20 13.13
C SER A 31 -20.06 13.46 13.06
N HIS A 32 -18.97 13.51 13.79
CA HIS A 32 -18.10 14.69 13.92
C HIS A 32 -16.65 14.44 13.48
N SER A 33 -16.23 13.21 13.27
CA SER A 33 -14.84 12.92 12.98
C SER A 33 -14.65 11.67 12.12
N LEU A 34 -13.48 11.61 11.47
CA LEU A 34 -12.98 10.44 10.77
C LEU A 34 -11.60 10.11 11.33
N SER A 35 -11.43 8.91 11.86
CA SER A 35 -10.12 8.40 12.30
C SER A 35 -9.66 7.30 11.38
N SER A 36 -8.46 7.45 10.84
CA SER A 36 -7.83 6.47 9.95
C SER A 36 -6.66 5.81 10.66
N GLY A 37 -6.56 4.50 10.48
CA GLY A 37 -5.41 3.75 10.94
C GLY A 37 -5.61 3.04 12.27
N GLY A 38 -4.62 2.24 12.58
CA GLY A 38 -4.56 1.45 13.79
C GLY A 38 -4.40 -0.03 13.51
N GLU A 39 -4.62 -0.84 14.52
CA GLU A 39 -4.57 -2.29 14.40
C GLU A 39 -5.60 -2.78 13.39
N GLY A 40 -5.16 -3.63 12.46
CA GLY A 40 -5.99 -4.11 11.36
C GLY A 40 -5.76 -3.39 10.03
N SER A 41 -4.96 -2.31 10.01
CA SER A 41 -4.49 -1.69 8.77
C SER A 41 -3.14 -2.33 8.41
N ASP A 42 -3.16 -3.24 7.45
CA ASP A 42 -1.99 -4.06 7.11
C ASP A 42 -1.90 -4.32 5.60
N LEU A 43 -0.74 -4.78 5.19
CA LEU A 43 -0.47 -5.27 3.84
C LEU A 43 -0.24 -6.78 3.88
N TRP A 44 -0.91 -7.49 2.99
CA TRP A 44 -0.94 -8.94 2.93
C TRP A 44 -0.53 -9.43 1.55
N LYS A 45 0.11 -10.61 1.54
CA LYS A 45 0.50 -11.30 0.31
C LYS A 45 -0.05 -12.73 0.33
N SER A 46 -0.63 -13.15 -0.79
CA SER A 46 -1.00 -14.55 -1.05
C SER A 46 -0.17 -15.10 -2.20
N VAL A 47 0.23 -16.37 -2.10
CA VAL A 47 0.93 -17.08 -3.17
C VAL A 47 0.11 -18.28 -3.68
N ASP A 48 -1.11 -18.44 -3.22
CA ASP A 48 -2.00 -19.56 -3.51
C ASP A 48 -3.39 -19.11 -3.97
N SER A 49 -3.44 -18.02 -4.73
CA SER A 49 -4.67 -17.46 -5.30
C SER A 49 -5.68 -16.96 -4.24
N GLY A 50 -5.19 -16.55 -3.09
CA GLY A 50 -6.03 -15.98 -2.04
C GLY A 50 -6.51 -16.98 -0.99
N GLU A 51 -6.10 -18.23 -1.06
CA GLU A 51 -6.52 -19.23 -0.07
C GLU A 51 -5.86 -19.00 1.30
N SER A 52 -4.60 -18.56 1.30
CA SER A 52 -3.91 -18.15 2.52
C SER A 52 -3.19 -16.83 2.32
N TRP A 53 -2.98 -16.08 3.41
CA TRP A 53 -2.39 -14.77 3.40
C TRP A 53 -1.31 -14.63 4.45
N ILE A 54 -0.21 -13.98 4.08
CA ILE A 54 0.91 -13.66 4.96
C ILE A 54 0.95 -12.15 5.13
N LYS A 55 1.03 -11.68 6.37
CA LYS A 55 1.18 -10.27 6.67
C LYS A 55 2.61 -9.84 6.34
N ILE A 56 2.77 -8.89 5.43
CA ILE A 56 4.07 -8.36 5.01
C ILE A 56 4.33 -6.92 5.48
N SER A 57 3.38 -6.28 6.12
CA SER A 57 3.53 -4.93 6.68
C SER A 57 4.41 -4.87 7.93
N LYS A 58 4.83 -6.01 8.46
CA LYS A 58 5.81 -6.10 9.57
C LYS A 58 7.21 -6.44 9.08
N ASN A 59 7.39 -6.61 7.79
CA ASN A 59 8.67 -6.97 7.21
C ASN A 59 9.65 -5.79 7.29
N ASN A 60 10.93 -6.10 7.15
CA ASN A 60 12.02 -5.13 7.31
C ASN A 60 11.86 -3.93 6.38
N GLY A 61 12.02 -2.73 6.94
CA GLY A 61 11.95 -1.47 6.20
C GLY A 61 10.55 -0.88 6.03
N PHE A 62 9.50 -1.65 6.28
CA PHE A 62 8.13 -1.12 6.27
C PHE A 62 7.89 -0.24 7.50
N PRO A 63 7.09 0.85 7.40
CA PRO A 63 6.90 1.75 8.53
C PRO A 63 6.19 1.03 9.70
N THR A 64 6.60 1.42 10.90
CA THR A 64 6.01 0.94 12.16
C THR A 64 5.05 1.99 12.73
N GLY A 65 4.38 1.65 13.83
CA GLY A 65 3.41 2.53 14.49
C GLY A 65 2.04 2.45 13.84
N THR A 66 1.28 3.52 13.93
CA THR A 66 -0.07 3.56 13.38
C THR A 66 -0.05 3.69 11.87
N ILE A 67 -0.56 2.69 11.18
CA ILE A 67 -0.67 2.64 9.73
C ILE A 67 -2.14 2.87 9.35
N GLY A 68 -2.36 3.75 8.39
CA GLY A 68 -3.67 4.00 7.81
C GLY A 68 -3.88 3.25 6.50
N VAL A 69 -4.35 3.95 5.48
CA VAL A 69 -4.58 3.35 4.18
C VAL A 69 -3.26 3.02 3.47
N ILE A 70 -3.22 1.90 2.77
CA ILE A 70 -2.07 1.46 1.98
C ILE A 70 -2.54 1.20 0.56
N GLY A 71 -1.89 1.85 -0.41
CA GLY A 71 -2.01 1.51 -1.82
C GLY A 71 -0.85 0.61 -2.24
N VAL A 72 -1.10 -0.38 -3.07
CA VAL A 72 -0.07 -1.32 -3.52
C VAL A 72 -0.16 -1.57 -5.02
N THR A 73 0.99 -1.72 -5.65
CA THR A 73 1.09 -2.11 -7.06
C THR A 73 2.35 -2.93 -7.29
N VAL A 74 2.32 -3.80 -8.28
CA VAL A 74 3.45 -4.64 -8.68
C VAL A 74 3.90 -4.22 -10.08
N SER A 75 5.20 -4.12 -10.29
CA SER A 75 5.73 -3.79 -11.62
C SER A 75 5.41 -4.90 -12.62
N PRO A 76 4.81 -4.57 -13.79
CA PRO A 76 4.64 -5.55 -14.85
C PRO A 76 5.96 -5.90 -15.55
N VAL A 77 7.01 -5.11 -15.34
CA VAL A 77 8.36 -5.38 -15.87
C VAL A 77 9.08 -6.45 -15.04
N ASN A 78 8.90 -6.41 -13.71
CA ASN A 78 9.53 -7.37 -12.79
C ASN A 78 8.60 -7.65 -11.62
N SER A 79 8.15 -8.90 -11.50
CA SER A 79 7.19 -9.31 -10.46
C SER A 79 7.72 -9.23 -9.03
N GLU A 80 9.02 -9.14 -8.83
CA GLU A 80 9.64 -8.94 -7.51
C GLU A 80 9.62 -7.47 -7.07
N ARG A 81 9.42 -6.53 -8.00
CA ARG A 81 9.33 -5.10 -7.70
C ARG A 81 7.91 -4.75 -7.28
N VAL A 82 7.76 -4.39 -6.02
CA VAL A 82 6.48 -3.98 -5.42
C VAL A 82 6.60 -2.57 -4.88
N TRP A 83 5.58 -1.76 -5.13
CA TRP A 83 5.48 -0.41 -4.63
C TRP A 83 4.29 -0.29 -3.68
N ALA A 84 4.47 0.44 -2.60
CA ALA A 84 3.39 0.76 -1.67
C ALA A 84 3.41 2.24 -1.32
N ILE A 85 2.24 2.86 -1.28
CA ILE A 85 2.07 4.17 -0.69
C ILE A 85 1.36 4.00 0.64
N VAL A 86 1.95 4.51 1.72
CA VAL A 86 1.52 4.21 3.08
C VAL A 86 1.17 5.50 3.81
N GLU A 87 -0.02 5.54 4.38
CA GLU A 87 -0.40 6.56 5.34
C GLU A 87 0.19 6.21 6.71
N ASN A 88 1.09 7.04 7.20
CA ASN A 88 1.71 6.90 8.51
C ASN A 88 2.07 8.29 9.03
N GLN A 89 1.89 8.52 10.31
CA GLN A 89 2.09 9.85 10.89
C GLN A 89 3.52 10.35 10.76
N GLU A 90 4.48 9.48 10.97
CA GLU A 90 5.90 9.85 11.00
C GLU A 90 6.62 9.52 9.70
N LYS A 91 6.38 8.34 9.14
CA LYS A 91 7.12 7.80 8.00
C LYS A 91 6.21 7.43 6.83
N GLY A 92 5.13 8.16 6.64
CA GLY A 92 4.27 7.97 5.48
C GLY A 92 4.95 8.39 4.19
N GLY A 93 4.60 7.74 3.10
CA GLY A 93 5.14 8.01 1.77
C GLY A 93 5.18 6.78 0.90
N VAL A 94 6.12 6.74 -0.03
CA VAL A 94 6.27 5.65 -0.99
C VAL A 94 7.39 4.72 -0.56
N TYR A 95 7.09 3.43 -0.57
CA TYR A 95 8.01 2.34 -0.26
C TYR A 95 8.17 1.43 -1.46
N ARG A 96 9.38 0.92 -1.65
CA ARG A 96 9.73 -0.01 -2.72
C ARG A 96 10.30 -1.29 -2.13
N SER A 97 9.88 -2.42 -2.68
CA SER A 97 10.47 -3.72 -2.42
C SER A 97 11.01 -4.30 -3.72
N ASP A 98 12.19 -4.92 -3.67
CA ASP A 98 12.81 -5.58 -4.81
C ASP A 98 12.77 -7.12 -4.68
N ASP A 99 12.16 -7.63 -3.62
CA ASP A 99 12.11 -9.05 -3.28
C ASP A 99 10.70 -9.55 -2.92
N GLY A 100 9.70 -8.99 -3.59
CA GLY A 100 8.33 -9.43 -3.42
C GLY A 100 7.71 -9.08 -2.07
N GLY A 101 8.18 -8.02 -1.42
CA GLY A 101 7.64 -7.54 -0.16
C GLY A 101 8.36 -8.05 1.09
N GLU A 102 9.49 -8.75 0.94
CA GLU A 102 10.26 -9.22 2.10
C GLU A 102 11.05 -8.11 2.77
N ASN A 103 11.64 -7.20 1.98
CA ASN A 103 12.34 -6.02 2.48
C ASN A 103 11.87 -4.77 1.74
N TRP A 104 11.84 -3.65 2.45
CA TRP A 104 11.29 -2.40 1.93
C TRP A 104 12.30 -1.26 2.06
N LEU A 105 12.29 -0.36 1.06
CA LEU A 105 13.06 0.87 1.03
C LEU A 105 12.11 2.06 1.03
N TYR A 106 12.37 3.03 1.89
CA TYR A 106 11.62 4.29 1.95
C TYR A 106 12.13 5.23 0.86
N THR A 107 11.36 5.41 -0.22
CA THR A 107 11.84 6.12 -1.40
C THR A 107 11.39 7.56 -1.50
N ASN A 108 10.24 7.91 -0.94
CA ASN A 108 9.72 9.28 -1.04
C ASN A 108 8.81 9.62 0.13
N SER A 109 9.11 10.73 0.79
CA SER A 109 8.39 11.23 1.97
C SER A 109 7.52 12.46 1.69
N SER A 110 7.38 12.88 0.44
CA SER A 110 6.67 14.12 0.09
C SER A 110 5.23 14.11 0.59
N ARG A 111 4.84 15.17 1.28
CA ARG A 111 3.47 15.35 1.76
C ARG A 111 2.45 15.42 0.64
N SER A 112 2.83 15.97 -0.49
CA SER A 112 1.93 16.10 -1.65
C SER A 112 1.47 14.74 -2.17
N LEU A 113 2.23 13.68 -1.94
CA LEU A 113 1.87 12.33 -2.32
C LEU A 113 0.82 11.70 -1.41
N ARG A 114 0.52 12.33 -0.27
CA ARG A 114 -0.33 11.75 0.77
C ARG A 114 -1.52 12.63 1.15
N GLN A 115 -1.72 13.76 0.47
CA GLN A 115 -2.86 14.64 0.72
C GLN A 115 -4.17 13.89 0.46
N ARG A 116 -5.10 14.00 1.40
CA ARG A 116 -6.40 13.33 1.32
C ARG A 116 -6.26 11.82 1.08
N ALA A 117 -5.39 11.17 1.85
CA ALA A 117 -5.05 9.76 1.72
C ALA A 117 -6.28 8.84 1.64
N TRP A 118 -7.34 9.17 2.38
CA TRP A 118 -8.55 8.35 2.45
C TRP A 118 -9.30 8.24 1.11
N TYR A 119 -9.07 9.13 0.16
CA TYR A 119 -9.82 9.19 -1.10
C TYR A 119 -8.96 9.02 -2.34
N TYR A 120 -7.70 9.46 -2.29
CA TYR A 120 -6.92 9.66 -3.51
C TYR A 120 -5.56 8.97 -3.55
N SER A 121 -5.15 8.28 -2.49
CA SER A 121 -3.84 7.63 -2.44
C SER A 121 -3.83 6.34 -3.25
N LYS A 122 -3.62 6.46 -4.54
CA LYS A 122 -3.49 5.34 -5.47
C LYS A 122 -2.11 5.35 -6.12
N ILE A 123 -1.58 4.17 -6.34
CA ILE A 123 -0.25 4.00 -6.93
C ILE A 123 -0.33 2.96 -8.07
N TYR A 124 0.37 3.26 -9.15
CA TYR A 124 0.43 2.38 -10.34
C TYR A 124 1.86 2.30 -10.83
N ALA A 125 2.38 1.09 -11.01
CA ALA A 125 3.69 0.88 -11.60
C ALA A 125 3.65 1.17 -13.10
N ASP A 126 4.73 1.74 -13.61
CA ASP A 126 4.90 1.94 -15.05
C ASP A 126 4.99 0.58 -15.76
N THR A 127 4.43 0.48 -16.96
CA THR A 127 4.36 -0.77 -17.69
C THR A 127 5.64 -1.09 -18.46
N GLN A 128 6.55 -0.15 -18.57
CA GLN A 128 7.78 -0.29 -19.35
C GLN A 128 9.03 0.03 -18.57
N ASP A 129 8.93 0.86 -17.53
CA ASP A 129 10.04 1.27 -16.69
C ASP A 129 9.91 0.67 -15.30
N ILE A 130 10.89 -0.17 -14.93
CA ILE A 130 10.90 -0.83 -13.61
C ILE A 130 10.98 0.17 -12.45
N ASP A 131 11.59 1.33 -12.67
CA ASP A 131 11.75 2.38 -11.66
C ASP A 131 10.64 3.43 -11.72
N GLY A 132 9.75 3.35 -12.69
CA GLY A 132 8.65 4.28 -12.88
C GLY A 132 7.42 3.91 -12.06
N VAL A 133 6.85 4.89 -11.38
CA VAL A 133 5.61 4.73 -10.64
C VAL A 133 4.80 6.02 -10.68
N TYR A 134 3.50 5.86 -10.86
CA TYR A 134 2.55 6.98 -10.90
C TYR A 134 1.77 7.01 -9.60
N VAL A 135 1.80 8.15 -8.91
CA VAL A 135 1.04 8.37 -7.69
C VAL A 135 -0.07 9.37 -7.98
N MET A 136 -1.30 8.96 -7.74
CA MET A 136 -2.47 9.80 -7.91
C MET A 136 -3.01 10.21 -6.54
N ASN A 137 -2.99 11.51 -6.31
CA ASN A 137 -3.49 12.09 -5.08
C ASN A 137 -4.30 13.35 -5.46
N VAL A 138 -4.15 14.45 -4.76
CA VAL A 138 -4.75 15.73 -5.14
C VAL A 138 -4.21 16.21 -6.50
N SER A 139 -2.95 15.91 -6.77
CA SER A 139 -2.32 16.14 -8.06
C SER A 139 -1.62 14.87 -8.53
N TYR A 140 -1.32 14.83 -9.82
CA TYR A 140 -0.64 13.71 -10.45
C TYR A 140 0.87 13.83 -10.28
N HIS A 141 1.52 12.74 -9.87
CA HIS A 141 2.97 12.67 -9.67
C HIS A 141 3.55 11.46 -10.39
N PHE A 142 4.70 11.69 -11.01
CA PHE A 142 5.46 10.61 -11.65
C PHE A 142 6.81 10.43 -10.97
#